data_b239cc20f45baa16554c4c23280df4eb
#
_entry.id   b239cc20f45baa16554c4c23280df4eb
#
_cell.length_a   1.000
_cell.length_b   1.000
_cell.length_c   1.000
_cell.angle_alpha   90.00
_cell.angle_beta   90.00
_cell.angle_gamma   90.00
#
_symmetry.space_group_name_H-M   'P 1'
#
loop_
_entity.id
_entity.type
_entity.pdbx_description
1 polymer ?
#
loop_
_entity_poly.entity_id
_entity_poly.type
_entity_poly.pdbx_seq_one_letter_code
_entity_poly.pdbx_strand_id
1 'polypeptide(L)'
;MIVAKTLLSGDYRRIPVVNNEGKVVHVITITQMVEELYKGISELDPTFLQVQVKDMKHMLSILEKVKDSKLDLFQDTGIIAVNQIAKAIEAFRLIISTHVSAVPIVDSCQKIIGCVSSRHIRAISSNASQVKVLYDETCGEFIKRSDLTVEDISISKTDTLKTVLEKFYANKIHRLWVIENKTIVGAVTVKNLFTEMLEM
;
A
#
# COMPACT_ATOMS: atom_id res chain seq x y z
N MET A 1 16.52 12.61 8.46
CA MET A 1 15.27 13.39 8.59
C MET A 1 14.90 14.20 7.32
N ILE A 2 15.80 14.96 6.68
CA ILE A 2 15.51 15.76 5.47
C ILE A 2 14.96 14.90 4.32
N VAL A 3 15.61 13.78 3.99
CA VAL A 3 15.22 12.88 2.89
C VAL A 3 13.79 12.34 3.09
N ALA A 4 13.45 11.91 4.31
CA ALA A 4 12.10 11.44 4.63
C ALA A 4 11.06 12.56 4.38
N LYS A 5 11.30 13.78 4.88
CA LYS A 5 10.41 14.93 4.65
C LYS A 5 10.22 15.22 3.16
N THR A 6 11.29 15.18 2.37
CA THR A 6 11.22 15.43 0.92
C THR A 6 10.42 14.35 0.17
N LEU A 7 10.58 13.05 0.52
CA LEU A 7 9.79 11.95 -0.07
C LEU A 7 8.32 12.01 0.35
N LEU A 8 8.03 12.56 1.54
CA LEU A 8 6.67 12.66 2.06
C LEU A 8 5.93 13.91 1.57
N SER A 9 6.62 15.03 1.38
CA SER A 9 6.02 16.31 0.96
C SER A 9 5.66 16.35 -0.53
N GLY A 10 6.24 15.48 -1.36
CA GLY A 10 6.01 15.40 -2.80
C GLY A 10 5.47 14.04 -3.25
N ASP A 11 5.06 13.97 -4.52
CA ASP A 11 4.71 12.71 -5.17
C ASP A 11 5.94 11.91 -5.64
N TYR A 12 7.09 12.25 -5.09
CA TYR A 12 8.36 11.60 -5.43
C TYR A 12 8.49 10.27 -4.70
N ARG A 13 8.80 9.23 -5.45
CA ARG A 13 9.08 7.89 -4.90
C ARG A 13 10.57 7.59 -4.81
N ARG A 14 11.42 8.48 -5.34
CA ARG A 14 12.86 8.33 -5.44
C ARG A 14 13.53 9.69 -5.37
N ILE A 15 14.67 9.77 -4.68
CA ILE A 15 15.51 10.96 -4.59
C ILE A 15 16.91 10.59 -5.08
N PRO A 16 17.43 11.23 -6.13
CA PRO A 16 18.81 11.05 -6.52
C PRO A 16 19.74 11.76 -5.51
N VAL A 17 20.82 11.09 -5.18
CA VAL A 17 21.95 11.67 -4.42
C VAL A 17 23.02 12.04 -5.42
N VAL A 18 23.44 13.29 -5.38
CA VAL A 18 24.49 13.80 -6.28
C VAL A 18 25.76 14.14 -5.49
N ASN A 19 26.91 13.95 -6.12
CA ASN A 19 28.19 14.39 -5.56
C ASN A 19 28.43 15.89 -5.82
N ASN A 20 29.56 16.41 -5.38
CA ASN A 20 29.93 17.82 -5.55
C ASN A 20 30.09 18.25 -7.02
N GLU A 21 30.22 17.32 -7.94
CA GLU A 21 30.31 17.53 -9.39
C GLU A 21 28.94 17.48 -10.09
N GLY A 22 27.84 17.27 -9.32
CA GLY A 22 26.49 17.14 -9.86
C GLY A 22 26.18 15.77 -10.45
N LYS A 23 27.06 14.78 -10.32
CA LYS A 23 26.86 13.42 -10.83
C LYS A 23 26.02 12.62 -9.85
N VAL A 24 24.99 11.92 -10.35
CA VAL A 24 24.18 10.98 -9.54
C VAL A 24 25.04 9.80 -9.11
N VAL A 25 25.22 9.64 -7.81
CA VAL A 25 26.00 8.57 -7.18
C VAL A 25 25.15 7.53 -6.49
N HIS A 26 23.90 7.87 -6.14
CA HIS A 26 22.93 6.94 -5.52
C HIS A 26 21.52 7.41 -5.76
N VAL A 27 20.52 6.50 -5.53
CA VAL A 27 19.10 6.82 -5.57
C VAL A 27 18.45 6.24 -4.32
N ILE A 28 17.88 7.11 -3.49
CA ILE A 28 17.14 6.70 -2.29
C ILE A 28 15.69 6.44 -2.66
N THR A 29 15.13 5.32 -2.23
CA THR A 29 13.74 4.92 -2.47
C THR A 29 12.98 4.73 -1.15
N ILE A 30 11.64 4.83 -1.21
CA ILE A 30 10.79 4.52 -0.04
C ILE A 30 11.05 3.11 0.50
N THR A 31 11.28 2.13 -0.38
CA THR A 31 11.59 0.75 0.03
C THR A 31 12.88 0.67 0.84
N GLN A 32 13.95 1.35 0.40
CA GLN A 32 15.21 1.40 1.15
C GLN A 32 15.04 2.10 2.50
N MET A 33 14.21 3.15 2.57
CA MET A 33 13.92 3.81 3.85
C MET A 33 13.22 2.87 4.84
N VAL A 34 12.25 2.06 4.39
CA VAL A 34 11.62 1.03 5.23
C VAL A 34 12.64 0.00 5.69
N GLU A 35 13.53 -0.41 4.80
CA GLU A 35 14.59 -1.38 5.10
C GLU A 35 15.56 -0.85 6.16
N GLU A 36 16.05 0.38 6.01
CA GLU A 36 16.95 1.00 6.98
C GLU A 36 16.25 1.25 8.33
N LEU A 37 14.98 1.67 8.30
CA LEU A 37 14.19 1.82 9.52
C LEU A 37 14.01 0.50 10.26
N TYR A 38 13.76 -0.58 9.53
CA TYR A 38 13.61 -1.90 10.12
C TYR A 38 14.94 -2.45 10.70
N LYS A 39 16.05 -2.22 10.02
CA LYS A 39 17.40 -2.58 10.53
C LYS A 39 17.73 -1.86 11.84
N GLY A 40 17.33 -0.58 11.96
CA GLY A 40 17.51 0.24 13.16
C GLY A 40 16.36 0.13 14.17
N ILE A 41 15.46 -0.86 14.06
CA ILE A 41 14.26 -0.96 14.92
C ILE A 41 14.57 -1.03 16.40
N SER A 42 15.72 -1.62 16.77
CA SER A 42 16.18 -1.70 18.16
C SER A 42 16.62 -0.36 18.76
N GLU A 43 16.87 0.64 17.91
CA GLU A 43 17.27 1.99 18.32
C GLU A 43 16.05 2.93 18.45
N LEU A 44 14.87 2.48 18.01
CA LEU A 44 13.63 3.24 18.12
C LEU A 44 13.09 3.13 19.56
N ASP A 45 12.38 4.17 19.97
CA ASP A 45 11.69 4.19 21.27
C ASP A 45 10.72 2.99 21.35
N PRO A 46 10.88 2.10 22.34
CA PRO A 46 9.98 0.96 22.53
C PRO A 46 8.51 1.36 22.72
N THR A 47 8.23 2.51 23.32
CA THR A 47 6.86 3.01 23.52
C THR A 47 6.21 3.36 22.18
N PHE A 48 6.97 3.98 21.27
CA PHE A 48 6.55 4.26 19.91
C PHE A 48 6.18 2.97 19.16
N LEU A 49 7.02 1.94 19.24
CA LEU A 49 6.78 0.67 18.57
C LEU A 49 5.53 -0.07 19.07
N GLN A 50 5.04 0.24 20.29
CA GLN A 50 3.84 -0.35 20.87
C GLN A 50 2.56 0.44 20.61
N VAL A 51 2.65 1.62 19.98
CA VAL A 51 1.46 2.38 19.60
C VAL A 51 0.59 1.54 18.66
N GLN A 52 -0.71 1.46 18.94
CA GLN A 52 -1.65 0.69 18.13
C GLN A 52 -2.15 1.49 16.92
N VAL A 53 -2.46 0.78 15.84
CA VAL A 53 -2.97 1.39 14.60
C VAL A 53 -4.16 2.31 14.84
N LYS A 54 -5.09 1.95 15.73
CA LYS A 54 -6.26 2.76 16.09
C LYS A 54 -5.92 4.12 16.73
N ASP A 55 -4.75 4.21 17.39
CA ASP A 55 -4.31 5.40 18.14
C ASP A 55 -3.43 6.32 17.29
N MET A 56 -3.12 5.94 16.06
CA MET A 56 -2.29 6.73 15.14
C MET A 56 -3.14 7.71 14.31
N LYS A 57 -2.82 8.99 14.40
CA LYS A 57 -3.59 10.08 13.78
C LYS A 57 -3.67 9.99 12.25
N HIS A 58 -2.58 9.58 11.62
CA HIS A 58 -2.46 9.61 10.15
C HIS A 58 -2.88 8.31 9.45
N MET A 59 -3.12 7.23 10.18
CA MET A 59 -3.41 5.93 9.59
C MET A 59 -4.84 5.76 9.06
N LEU A 60 -5.78 6.57 9.54
CA LEU A 60 -7.19 6.54 9.11
C LEU A 60 -7.54 7.60 8.05
N SER A 61 -6.65 8.55 7.76
CA SER A 61 -6.92 9.72 6.91
C SER A 61 -7.15 9.40 5.42
N ILE A 62 -6.87 8.18 4.99
CA ILE A 62 -7.14 7.76 3.60
C ILE A 62 -8.64 7.68 3.31
N LEU A 63 -9.45 7.43 4.34
CA LEU A 63 -10.91 7.37 4.21
C LEU A 63 -11.54 8.73 3.85
N GLU A 64 -10.94 9.84 4.28
CA GLU A 64 -11.48 11.18 4.02
C GLU A 64 -11.29 11.63 2.57
N LYS A 65 -10.19 11.27 1.92
CA LYS A 65 -9.90 11.68 0.53
C LYS A 65 -10.75 10.98 -0.53
N VAL A 66 -11.34 9.84 -0.20
CA VAL A 66 -12.13 9.04 -1.15
C VAL A 66 -13.61 9.43 -1.13
N LYS A 67 -14.10 10.11 -0.09
CA LYS A 67 -15.50 10.58 0.00
C LYS A 67 -15.91 11.53 -1.12
N ASP A 68 -14.97 12.21 -1.77
CA ASP A 68 -15.24 13.17 -2.86
C ASP A 68 -15.24 12.56 -4.27
N SER A 69 -14.92 11.28 -4.43
CA SER A 69 -14.94 10.65 -5.75
C SER A 69 -16.34 10.11 -6.07
N LYS A 70 -16.93 10.57 -7.20
CA LYS A 70 -18.21 10.12 -7.76
C LYS A 70 -18.23 8.64 -8.20
N LEU A 71 -17.38 7.79 -7.64
CA LEU A 71 -17.40 6.35 -7.87
C LEU A 71 -18.22 5.68 -6.76
N ASP A 72 -19.40 5.19 -7.11
CA ASP A 72 -20.34 4.41 -6.30
C ASP A 72 -19.79 3.01 -5.91
N LEU A 73 -18.62 2.96 -5.28
CA LEU A 73 -18.02 1.70 -4.84
C LEU A 73 -17.81 1.76 -3.34
N PHE A 74 -18.76 1.22 -2.58
CA PHE A 74 -18.78 1.11 -1.10
C PHE A 74 -19.14 2.38 -0.32
N GLN A 75 -20.44 2.61 -0.17
CA GLN A 75 -21.04 3.79 0.47
C GLN A 75 -20.67 3.98 1.95
N ASP A 76 -20.23 2.92 2.66
CA ASP A 76 -20.06 3.02 4.13
C ASP A 76 -18.63 3.26 4.62
N THR A 77 -17.59 2.89 3.86
CA THR A 77 -16.19 2.98 4.32
C THR A 77 -15.31 3.94 3.53
N GLY A 78 -15.77 4.44 2.39
CA GLY A 78 -14.99 5.28 1.48
C GLY A 78 -13.77 4.57 0.84
N ILE A 79 -13.64 3.25 0.99
CA ILE A 79 -12.56 2.45 0.41
C ILE A 79 -12.98 1.93 -0.96
N ILE A 80 -12.17 2.24 -1.95
CA ILE A 80 -12.34 1.72 -3.31
C ILE A 80 -11.86 0.28 -3.34
N ALA A 81 -12.75 -0.67 -3.60
CA ALA A 81 -12.45 -2.09 -3.77
C ALA A 81 -12.99 -2.61 -5.10
N VAL A 82 -12.51 -3.75 -5.56
CA VAL A 82 -12.96 -4.40 -6.79
C VAL A 82 -13.49 -5.79 -6.45
N ASN A 83 -14.66 -6.13 -6.99
CA ASN A 83 -15.20 -7.47 -6.81
C ASN A 83 -14.37 -8.51 -7.57
N GLN A 84 -14.21 -9.70 -6.98
CA GLN A 84 -13.42 -10.80 -7.55
C GLN A 84 -13.85 -11.23 -8.95
N ILE A 85 -15.13 -11.04 -9.32
CA ILE A 85 -15.67 -11.41 -10.65
C ILE A 85 -15.39 -10.37 -11.72
N ALA A 86 -15.01 -9.14 -11.36
CA ALA A 86 -14.63 -8.12 -12.31
C ALA A 86 -13.35 -8.54 -13.07
N LYS A 87 -13.20 -8.05 -14.29
CA LYS A 87 -11.99 -8.32 -15.08
C LYS A 87 -10.77 -7.64 -14.46
N ALA A 88 -9.59 -8.30 -14.54
CA ALA A 88 -8.36 -7.76 -13.97
C ALA A 88 -8.02 -6.35 -14.48
N ILE A 89 -8.34 -6.05 -15.75
CA ILE A 89 -8.15 -4.73 -16.35
C ILE A 89 -8.91 -3.63 -15.58
N GLU A 90 -10.08 -3.93 -14.99
CA GLU A 90 -10.86 -2.94 -14.25
C GLU A 90 -10.13 -2.49 -12.98
N ALA A 91 -9.44 -3.40 -12.28
CA ALA A 91 -8.60 -3.05 -11.15
C ALA A 91 -7.47 -2.08 -11.54
N PHE A 92 -6.82 -2.30 -12.69
CA PHE A 92 -5.78 -1.39 -13.18
C PHE A 92 -6.34 -0.05 -13.65
N ARG A 93 -7.51 -0.03 -14.32
CA ARG A 93 -8.21 1.21 -14.68
C ARG A 93 -8.53 2.04 -13.43
N LEU A 94 -9.01 1.37 -12.38
CA LEU A 94 -9.33 2.02 -11.11
C LEU A 94 -8.08 2.60 -10.43
N ILE A 95 -6.96 1.85 -10.39
CA ILE A 95 -5.67 2.33 -9.88
C ILE A 95 -5.26 3.63 -10.59
N ILE A 96 -5.42 3.68 -11.91
CA ILE A 96 -5.04 4.84 -12.73
C ILE A 96 -5.98 6.02 -12.46
N SER A 97 -7.30 5.81 -12.54
CA SER A 97 -8.31 6.87 -12.43
C SER A 97 -8.37 7.50 -11.05
N THR A 98 -8.06 6.74 -10.00
CA THR A 98 -8.08 7.20 -8.60
C THR A 98 -6.71 7.56 -8.04
N HIS A 99 -5.66 7.43 -8.86
CA HIS A 99 -4.26 7.72 -8.46
C HIS A 99 -3.77 6.95 -7.22
N VAL A 100 -4.38 5.78 -6.95
CA VAL A 100 -3.93 4.90 -5.87
C VAL A 100 -2.89 3.90 -6.39
N SER A 101 -2.06 3.34 -5.51
CA SER A 101 -1.03 2.36 -5.91
C SER A 101 -1.52 0.92 -5.89
N ALA A 102 -2.63 0.63 -5.23
CA ALA A 102 -3.24 -0.69 -5.12
C ALA A 102 -4.71 -0.58 -4.76
N VAL A 103 -5.50 -1.57 -5.15
CA VAL A 103 -6.90 -1.75 -4.79
C VAL A 103 -7.12 -3.14 -4.21
N PRO A 104 -7.92 -3.29 -3.14
CA PRO A 104 -8.25 -4.59 -2.59
C PRO A 104 -9.25 -5.30 -3.49
N ILE A 105 -9.17 -6.62 -3.52
CA ILE A 105 -10.14 -7.49 -4.18
C ILE A 105 -11.00 -8.14 -3.09
N VAL A 106 -12.31 -8.09 -3.29
CA VAL A 106 -13.29 -8.60 -2.32
C VAL A 106 -14.18 -9.66 -2.95
N ASP A 107 -14.68 -10.57 -2.12
CA ASP A 107 -15.68 -11.57 -2.49
C ASP A 107 -17.12 -10.99 -2.51
N SER A 108 -18.11 -11.83 -2.77
CA SER A 108 -19.53 -11.45 -2.74
C SER A 108 -20.04 -11.01 -1.35
N CYS A 109 -19.33 -11.39 -0.29
CA CYS A 109 -19.62 -11.00 1.09
C CYS A 109 -18.81 -9.76 1.54
N GLN A 110 -18.17 -9.04 0.61
CA GLN A 110 -17.34 -7.86 0.85
C GLN A 110 -16.10 -8.15 1.72
N LYS A 111 -15.66 -9.40 1.80
CA LYS A 111 -14.45 -9.79 2.52
C LYS A 111 -13.25 -9.70 1.59
N ILE A 112 -12.14 -9.18 2.10
CA ILE A 112 -10.89 -9.11 1.34
C ILE A 112 -10.35 -10.52 1.07
N ILE A 113 -9.99 -10.77 -0.19
CA ILE A 113 -9.39 -12.02 -0.65
C ILE A 113 -8.00 -11.81 -1.27
N GLY A 114 -7.58 -10.58 -1.46
CA GLY A 114 -6.28 -10.21 -2.01
C GLY A 114 -6.23 -8.74 -2.43
N CYS A 115 -5.21 -8.38 -3.20
CA CYS A 115 -5.13 -7.04 -3.79
C CYS A 115 -4.46 -7.06 -5.16
N VAL A 116 -4.83 -6.10 -6.00
CA VAL A 116 -4.11 -5.76 -7.23
C VAL A 116 -3.36 -4.45 -7.02
N SER A 117 -2.10 -4.42 -7.41
CA SER A 117 -1.26 -3.21 -7.31
C SER A 117 -0.63 -2.86 -8.66
N SER A 118 -0.20 -1.61 -8.81
CA SER A 118 0.54 -1.15 -9.99
C SER A 118 1.83 -1.95 -10.26
N ARG A 119 2.36 -2.65 -9.25
CA ARG A 119 3.54 -3.53 -9.41
C ARG A 119 3.23 -4.80 -10.20
N HIS A 120 2.01 -5.31 -10.12
CA HIS A 120 1.59 -6.53 -10.81
C HIS A 120 1.64 -6.39 -12.33
N ILE A 121 1.54 -5.15 -12.88
CA ILE A 121 1.72 -4.91 -14.30
C ILE A 121 3.12 -5.33 -14.80
N ARG A 122 4.13 -5.35 -13.94
CA ARG A 122 5.48 -5.76 -14.31
C ARG A 122 5.60 -7.28 -14.53
N ALA A 123 4.73 -8.06 -13.90
CA ALA A 123 4.65 -9.50 -14.11
C ALA A 123 4.03 -9.85 -15.47
N ILE A 124 3.34 -8.88 -16.08
CA ILE A 124 2.79 -8.98 -17.41
C ILE A 124 3.89 -8.48 -18.35
N SER A 125 4.54 -9.41 -19.03
CA SER A 125 5.58 -9.07 -20.00
C SER A 125 4.99 -8.23 -21.14
N SER A 126 5.83 -7.48 -21.83
CA SER A 126 5.47 -6.64 -23.00
C SER A 126 4.92 -7.43 -24.20
N ASN A 127 4.73 -8.74 -24.06
CA ASN A 127 4.16 -9.59 -25.09
C ASN A 127 2.62 -9.44 -25.10
N ALA A 128 2.05 -9.16 -26.25
CA ALA A 128 0.61 -8.96 -26.46
C ALA A 128 -0.26 -10.13 -25.92
N SER A 129 0.22 -11.37 -25.96
CA SER A 129 -0.50 -12.53 -25.41
C SER A 129 -0.65 -12.45 -23.88
N GLN A 130 0.30 -11.84 -23.18
CA GLN A 130 0.22 -11.69 -21.71
C GLN A 130 -0.64 -10.49 -21.31
N VAL A 131 -0.71 -9.45 -22.15
CA VAL A 131 -1.67 -8.34 -21.94
C VAL A 131 -3.12 -8.83 -22.04
N LYS A 132 -3.38 -9.82 -22.88
CA LYS A 132 -4.70 -10.43 -23.02
C LYS A 132 -5.24 -11.00 -21.72
N VAL A 133 -4.38 -11.50 -20.83
CA VAL A 133 -4.72 -12.00 -19.48
C VAL A 133 -5.52 -10.97 -18.67
N LEU A 134 -5.23 -9.67 -18.81
CA LEU A 134 -5.97 -8.62 -18.10
C LEU A 134 -7.44 -8.52 -18.53
N TYR A 135 -7.75 -8.88 -19.76
CA TYR A 135 -9.10 -8.84 -20.32
C TYR A 135 -9.84 -10.18 -20.15
N ASP A 136 -9.10 -11.28 -20.10
CA ASP A 136 -9.67 -12.63 -20.05
C ASP A 136 -9.92 -13.09 -18.61
N GLU A 137 -9.00 -12.81 -17.70
CA GLU A 137 -9.10 -13.25 -16.31
C GLU A 137 -9.93 -12.30 -15.44
N THR A 138 -10.61 -12.88 -14.45
CA THR A 138 -11.20 -12.13 -13.35
C THR A 138 -10.14 -11.67 -12.35
N CYS A 139 -10.46 -10.68 -11.52
CA CYS A 139 -9.58 -10.25 -10.43
C CYS A 139 -9.26 -11.41 -9.47
N GLY A 140 -10.26 -12.27 -9.18
CA GLY A 140 -10.07 -13.44 -8.32
C GLY A 140 -9.11 -14.48 -8.90
N GLU A 141 -9.09 -14.67 -10.22
CA GLU A 141 -8.11 -15.52 -10.91
C GLU A 141 -6.73 -14.86 -10.96
N PHE A 142 -6.69 -13.57 -11.26
CA PHE A 142 -5.46 -12.80 -11.40
C PHE A 142 -4.64 -12.76 -10.11
N ILE A 143 -5.28 -12.54 -8.95
CA ILE A 143 -4.57 -12.48 -7.66
C ILE A 143 -3.95 -13.80 -7.22
N LYS A 144 -4.40 -14.94 -7.75
CA LYS A 144 -3.77 -16.26 -7.47
C LYS A 144 -2.34 -16.37 -7.99
N ARG A 145 -1.90 -15.44 -8.83
CA ARG A 145 -0.51 -15.31 -9.31
C ARG A 145 0.41 -14.64 -8.28
N SER A 146 -0.16 -14.05 -7.22
CA SER A 146 0.58 -13.42 -6.14
C SER A 146 0.95 -14.46 -5.08
N ASP A 147 2.19 -14.41 -4.60
CA ASP A 147 2.64 -15.23 -3.47
C ASP A 147 2.18 -14.66 -2.11
N LEU A 148 1.56 -13.46 -2.11
CA LEU A 148 1.10 -12.81 -0.89
C LEU A 148 -0.30 -13.28 -0.51
N THR A 149 -0.45 -13.64 0.76
CA THR A 149 -1.74 -14.00 1.39
C THR A 149 -2.48 -12.75 1.87
N VAL A 150 -3.72 -12.90 2.31
CA VAL A 150 -4.48 -11.81 2.95
C VAL A 150 -3.79 -11.35 4.24
N GLU A 151 -3.24 -12.28 5.00
CA GLU A 151 -2.49 -12.03 6.23
C GLU A 151 -1.27 -11.16 5.98
N ASP A 152 -0.58 -11.33 4.85
CA ASP A 152 0.61 -10.55 4.49
C ASP A 152 0.28 -9.09 4.16
N ILE A 153 -0.90 -8.85 3.61
CA ILE A 153 -1.33 -7.53 3.12
C ILE A 153 -2.28 -6.81 4.07
N SER A 154 -2.62 -7.40 5.22
CA SER A 154 -3.59 -6.84 6.16
C SER A 154 -3.07 -6.73 7.59
N ILE A 155 -3.70 -5.85 8.34
CA ILE A 155 -3.49 -5.61 9.77
C ILE A 155 -4.84 -5.36 10.45
N SER A 156 -4.84 -5.53 11.77
CA SER A 156 -5.96 -5.16 12.64
C SER A 156 -5.75 -3.76 13.22
N LYS A 157 -6.80 -3.13 13.72
CA LYS A 157 -6.73 -1.86 14.48
C LYS A 157 -5.91 -1.98 15.77
N THR A 158 -5.76 -3.18 16.30
CA THR A 158 -5.00 -3.46 17.54
C THR A 158 -3.54 -3.82 17.26
N ASP A 159 -3.15 -4.01 16.00
CA ASP A 159 -1.75 -4.24 15.65
C ASP A 159 -0.92 -2.99 15.95
N THR A 160 0.35 -3.23 16.30
CA THR A 160 1.27 -2.17 16.67
C THR A 160 2.05 -1.62 15.48
N LEU A 161 2.66 -0.46 15.65
CA LEU A 161 3.56 0.13 14.66
C LEU A 161 4.70 -0.83 14.31
N LYS A 162 5.19 -1.59 15.28
CA LYS A 162 6.18 -2.64 15.05
C LYS A 162 5.68 -3.65 14.02
N THR A 163 4.47 -4.19 14.21
CA THR A 163 3.86 -5.14 13.27
C THR A 163 3.68 -4.55 11.87
N VAL A 164 3.26 -3.28 11.79
CA VAL A 164 3.14 -2.55 10.52
C VAL A 164 4.47 -2.48 9.79
N LEU A 165 5.54 -2.08 10.49
CA LEU A 165 6.89 -1.97 9.92
C LEU A 165 7.44 -3.33 9.48
N GLU A 166 7.26 -4.37 10.31
CA GLU A 166 7.65 -5.75 10.00
C GLU A 166 7.00 -6.24 8.71
N LYS A 167 5.68 -6.03 8.55
CA LYS A 167 4.95 -6.44 7.34
C LYS A 167 5.38 -5.67 6.10
N PHE A 168 5.61 -4.36 6.20
CA PHE A 168 6.14 -3.58 5.09
C PHE A 168 7.53 -4.09 4.64
N TYR A 169 8.39 -4.39 5.61
CA TYR A 169 9.73 -4.89 5.33
C TYR A 169 9.73 -6.31 4.73
N ALA A 170 9.05 -7.25 5.39
CA ALA A 170 9.04 -8.67 5.01
C ALA A 170 8.43 -8.88 3.62
N ASN A 171 7.29 -8.23 3.34
CA ASN A 171 6.54 -8.44 2.11
C ASN A 171 6.90 -7.44 1.01
N LYS A 172 7.78 -6.46 1.30
CA LYS A 172 8.19 -5.39 0.37
C LYS A 172 7.01 -4.67 -0.26
N ILE A 173 5.94 -4.50 0.50
CA ILE A 173 4.71 -3.79 0.11
C ILE A 173 4.73 -2.36 0.65
N HIS A 174 3.88 -1.51 0.09
CA HIS A 174 3.79 -0.10 0.48
C HIS A 174 2.42 0.28 1.03
N ARG A 175 1.52 -0.71 1.17
CA ARG A 175 0.17 -0.55 1.70
C ARG A 175 -0.25 -1.81 2.42
N LEU A 176 -0.89 -1.63 3.57
CA LEU A 176 -1.58 -2.65 4.35
C LEU A 176 -3.04 -2.25 4.48
N TRP A 177 -3.94 -3.22 4.41
CA TRP A 177 -5.36 -3.03 4.61
C TRP A 177 -5.70 -3.25 6.08
N VAL A 178 -6.37 -2.29 6.70
CA VAL A 178 -6.88 -2.47 8.06
C VAL A 178 -8.20 -3.22 7.97
N ILE A 179 -8.29 -4.37 8.63
CA ILE A 179 -9.46 -5.25 8.55
C ILE A 179 -10.07 -5.52 9.92
N GLU A 180 -11.40 -5.63 9.94
CA GLU A 180 -12.20 -6.15 11.05
C GLU A 180 -13.14 -7.21 10.51
N ASN A 181 -13.10 -8.43 11.06
CA ASN A 181 -13.90 -9.57 10.58
C ASN A 181 -13.75 -9.83 9.06
N LYS A 182 -12.53 -9.65 8.53
CA LYS A 182 -12.19 -9.70 7.10
C LYS A 182 -12.81 -8.58 6.23
N THR A 183 -13.55 -7.65 6.81
CA THR A 183 -14.04 -6.45 6.13
C THR A 183 -13.02 -5.33 6.23
N ILE A 184 -12.80 -4.62 5.15
CA ILE A 184 -11.82 -3.53 5.10
C ILE A 184 -12.42 -2.30 5.78
N VAL A 185 -11.72 -1.77 6.78
CA VAL A 185 -12.12 -0.57 7.53
C VAL A 185 -11.13 0.58 7.37
N GLY A 186 -9.99 0.34 6.72
CA GLY A 186 -8.97 1.36 6.50
C GLY A 186 -7.80 0.84 5.69
N ALA A 187 -6.81 1.70 5.51
CA ALA A 187 -5.53 1.35 4.91
C ALA A 187 -4.40 2.17 5.53
N VAL A 188 -3.23 1.55 5.63
CA VAL A 188 -1.99 2.16 6.07
C VAL A 188 -0.99 2.11 4.95
N THR A 189 -0.36 3.24 4.64
CA THR A 189 0.73 3.30 3.67
C THR A 189 2.06 3.58 4.36
N VAL A 190 3.15 3.27 3.67
CA VAL A 190 4.48 3.67 4.15
C VAL A 190 4.56 5.20 4.38
N LYS A 191 3.84 6.00 3.57
CA LYS A 191 3.77 7.45 3.77
C LYS A 191 3.15 7.79 5.13
N ASN A 192 2.02 7.15 5.50
CA ASN A 192 1.39 7.35 6.80
C ASN A 192 2.33 7.00 7.95
N LEU A 193 3.02 5.85 7.85
CA LEU A 193 4.00 5.42 8.84
C LEU A 193 5.07 6.48 9.10
N PHE A 194 5.72 6.98 8.03
CA PHE A 194 6.76 7.99 8.19
C PHE A 194 6.21 9.36 8.64
N THR A 195 4.99 9.72 8.24
CA THR A 195 4.36 10.96 8.72
C THR A 195 4.14 10.90 10.23
N GLU A 196 3.60 9.79 10.74
CA GLU A 196 3.41 9.56 12.16
C GLU A 196 4.73 9.67 12.93
N MET A 197 5.80 9.04 12.42
CA MET A 197 7.14 9.11 13.02
C MET A 197 7.75 10.51 13.06
N LEU A 198 7.39 11.39 12.14
CA LEU A 198 7.95 12.74 12.05
C LEU A 198 7.20 13.75 12.91
N GLU A 199 5.99 13.43 13.36
CA GLU A 199 5.12 14.31 14.15
C GLU A 199 5.11 13.96 15.65
N MET A 200 5.73 12.84 16.03
CA MET A 200 5.98 12.46 17.41
C MET A 200 7.28 13.06 17.94
#